data_ef71c035e6787999b49eeef7dea808dd
#
_entry.id   ef71c035e6787999b49eeef7dea808dd
#
_cell.length_a   1.000
_cell.length_b   1.000
_cell.length_c   1.000
_cell.angle_alpha   90.00
_cell.angle_beta   90.00
_cell.angle_gamma   90.00
#
_symmetry.space_group_name_H-M   'P 1'
#
loop_
_entity.id
_entity.type
_entity.pdbx_description
1 polymer ?
#
loop_
_entity_poly.entity_id
_entity_poly.type
_entity_poly.pdbx_seq_one_letter_code
_entity_poly.pdbx_strand_id
1 'polypeptide(L)'
;MARILGYIAASLDGFIATKEESLDWLFKYNSMDLGEHDYRTFLKRIKTIVMGRGTYDFIARDTSPWDYGAQRVVVVTSRPIDNPKGPLETCSDIGTLIAQLRTRDDGDVWMLGGGQLQMAFLERGAIDEIEIYIMPEIIGGGRPLFPPTGFRSSPRLIDAKVLDRGCVRLHYAFG
;
A
#
# COMPACT_ATOMS: atom_id res chain seq x y z
N MET A 1 -5.23 -15.82 -12.16
CA MET A 1 -4.48 -15.69 -10.88
C MET A 1 -4.36 -14.20 -10.59
N ALA A 2 -4.78 -13.76 -9.40
CA ALA A 2 -4.70 -12.36 -8.99
C ALA A 2 -3.25 -11.89 -8.88
N ARG A 3 -2.97 -10.67 -9.35
CA ARG A 3 -1.71 -9.99 -9.07
C ARG A 3 -1.80 -9.27 -7.74
N ILE A 4 -0.70 -9.23 -7.01
CA ILE A 4 -0.58 -8.49 -5.75
C ILE A 4 0.28 -7.26 -6.03
N LEU A 5 -0.31 -6.10 -5.86
CA LEU A 5 0.21 -4.82 -6.31
C LEU A 5 0.44 -3.87 -5.13
N GLY A 6 1.56 -3.16 -5.14
CA GLY A 6 1.79 -1.99 -4.32
C GLY A 6 1.36 -0.71 -5.05
N TYR A 7 0.77 0.22 -4.33
CA TYR A 7 0.47 1.58 -4.80
C TYR A 7 0.62 2.51 -3.61
N ILE A 8 1.67 3.33 -3.59
CA ILE A 8 2.05 4.06 -2.39
C ILE A 8 2.77 5.38 -2.72
N ALA A 9 2.48 6.42 -1.94
CA ALA A 9 3.24 7.66 -1.94
C ALA A 9 4.37 7.61 -0.91
N ALA A 10 5.51 8.17 -1.25
CA ALA A 10 6.66 8.30 -0.37
C ALA A 10 7.29 9.70 -0.50
N SER A 11 7.94 10.14 0.56
CA SER A 11 8.79 11.33 0.53
C SER A 11 10.07 11.06 -0.28
N LEU A 12 10.73 12.13 -0.72
CA LEU A 12 12.00 12.04 -1.45
C LEU A 12 13.09 11.32 -0.65
N ASP A 13 13.06 11.45 0.68
CA ASP A 13 13.97 10.76 1.60
C ASP A 13 13.47 9.37 2.05
N GLY A 14 12.42 8.83 1.41
CA GLY A 14 12.06 7.41 1.49
C GLY A 14 11.13 7.01 2.62
N PHE A 15 10.30 7.92 3.12
CA PHE A 15 9.34 7.65 4.20
C PHE A 15 7.89 7.70 3.71
N ILE A 16 7.02 6.93 4.35
CA ILE A 16 5.57 6.87 4.04
C ILE A 16 4.72 7.62 5.06
N ALA A 17 5.25 7.90 6.24
CA ALA A 17 4.61 8.69 7.29
C ALA A 17 5.67 9.30 8.19
N THR A 18 5.34 10.32 8.95
CA THR A 18 6.23 10.88 10.00
C THR A 18 6.41 9.88 11.15
N LYS A 19 7.27 10.22 12.12
CA LYS A 19 7.45 9.42 13.35
C LYS A 19 6.16 9.32 14.16
N GLU A 20 5.34 10.35 14.13
CA GLU A 20 4.03 10.46 14.78
C GLU A 20 2.91 9.84 13.95
N GLU A 21 3.25 9.13 12.86
CA GLU A 21 2.31 8.51 11.92
C GLU A 21 1.41 9.51 11.17
N SER A 22 1.83 10.79 11.04
CA SER A 22 1.10 11.79 10.29
C SER A 22 1.38 11.69 8.78
N LEU A 23 0.35 12.01 7.99
CA LEU A 23 0.38 12.18 6.54
C LEU A 23 0.17 13.64 6.10
N ASP A 24 0.26 14.61 7.01
CA ASP A 24 -0.03 16.02 6.71
C ASP A 24 0.83 16.56 5.56
N TRP A 25 2.08 16.10 5.48
CA TRP A 25 3.00 16.43 4.40
C TRP A 25 2.47 16.00 3.01
N LEU A 26 1.65 14.96 2.96
CA LEU A 26 1.08 14.39 1.73
C LEU A 26 -0.24 15.07 1.34
N PHE A 27 -1.03 15.53 2.31
CA PHE A 27 -2.40 16.02 2.05
C PHE A 27 -2.45 17.24 1.14
N LYS A 28 -1.40 18.07 1.11
CA LYS A 28 -1.30 19.19 0.18
C LYS A 28 -1.27 18.78 -1.31
N TYR A 29 -1.01 17.49 -1.58
CA TYR A 29 -1.01 16.92 -2.92
C TYR A 29 -2.34 16.24 -3.31
N ASN A 30 -3.34 16.21 -2.44
CA ASN A 30 -4.62 15.51 -2.69
C ASN A 30 -5.38 16.03 -3.94
N SER A 31 -5.13 17.28 -4.35
CA SER A 31 -5.72 17.87 -5.55
C SER A 31 -4.83 17.78 -6.80
N MET A 32 -3.78 16.98 -6.74
CA MET A 32 -2.83 16.80 -7.82
C MET A 32 -3.47 15.98 -8.96
N ASP A 33 -3.24 16.42 -10.19
CA ASP A 33 -3.66 15.66 -11.37
C ASP A 33 -2.69 14.51 -11.64
N LEU A 34 -3.13 13.29 -11.41
CA LEU A 34 -2.38 12.06 -11.71
C LEU A 34 -2.78 11.43 -13.06
N GLY A 35 -3.75 12.03 -13.78
CA GLY A 35 -4.23 11.52 -15.04
C GLY A 35 -4.72 10.08 -14.95
N GLU A 36 -4.23 9.23 -15.85
CA GLU A 36 -4.56 7.79 -15.88
C GLU A 36 -4.03 7.00 -14.68
N HIS A 37 -3.13 7.57 -13.90
CA HIS A 37 -2.50 6.97 -12.72
C HIS A 37 -3.20 7.34 -11.41
N ASP A 38 -4.38 7.97 -11.49
CA ASP A 38 -5.09 8.37 -10.29
C ASP A 38 -5.57 7.16 -9.45
N TYR A 39 -5.75 7.43 -8.18
CA TYR A 39 -6.16 6.44 -7.20
C TYR A 39 -7.49 5.75 -7.56
N ARG A 40 -8.47 6.48 -8.08
CA ARG A 40 -9.77 5.92 -8.44
C ARG A 40 -9.66 4.98 -9.64
N THR A 41 -8.82 5.31 -10.60
CA THR A 41 -8.52 4.44 -11.74
C THR A 41 -7.82 3.17 -11.29
N PHE A 42 -6.85 3.27 -10.39
CA PHE A 42 -6.22 2.11 -9.77
C PHE A 42 -7.24 1.22 -9.05
N LEU A 43 -8.13 1.80 -8.24
CA LEU A 43 -9.12 1.03 -7.47
C LEU A 43 -10.11 0.23 -8.33
N LYS A 44 -10.39 0.62 -9.58
CA LYS A 44 -11.34 -0.10 -10.45
C LYS A 44 -10.96 -1.55 -10.68
N ARG A 45 -9.66 -1.86 -10.72
CA ARG A 45 -9.16 -3.23 -10.91
C ARG A 45 -8.96 -4.00 -9.61
N ILE A 46 -9.02 -3.32 -8.46
CA ILE A 46 -8.79 -3.92 -7.16
C ILE A 46 -10.05 -4.57 -6.62
N LYS A 47 -9.98 -5.83 -6.24
CA LYS A 47 -11.06 -6.59 -5.60
C LYS A 47 -10.75 -6.94 -4.15
N THR A 48 -9.49 -7.02 -3.78
CA THR A 48 -9.07 -7.27 -2.40
C THR A 48 -8.04 -6.24 -1.97
N ILE A 49 -8.18 -5.73 -0.75
CA ILE A 49 -7.22 -4.86 -0.10
C ILE A 49 -6.65 -5.60 1.11
N VAL A 50 -5.33 -5.60 1.23
CA VAL A 50 -4.63 -6.19 2.37
C VAL A 50 -3.87 -5.09 3.10
N MET A 51 -4.07 -5.00 4.41
CA MET A 51 -3.36 -4.03 5.25
C MET A 51 -2.94 -4.63 6.58
N GLY A 52 -1.90 -4.09 7.18
CA GLY A 52 -1.49 -4.42 8.53
C GLY A 52 -2.36 -3.73 9.58
N ARG A 53 -2.30 -4.22 10.82
CA ARG A 53 -3.07 -3.68 11.95
C ARG A 53 -2.81 -2.19 12.19
N GLY A 54 -1.56 -1.74 12.14
CA GLY A 54 -1.22 -0.32 12.34
C GLY A 54 -1.84 0.59 11.28
N THR A 55 -1.84 0.16 10.02
CA THR A 55 -2.49 0.88 8.91
C THR A 55 -4.01 0.94 9.11
N TYR A 56 -4.61 -0.18 9.49
CA TYR A 56 -6.03 -0.20 9.82
C TYR A 56 -6.37 0.74 11.00
N ASP A 57 -5.60 0.67 12.08
CA ASP A 57 -5.82 1.53 13.26
C ASP A 57 -5.71 3.02 12.92
N PHE A 58 -4.79 3.38 12.01
CA PHE A 58 -4.67 4.74 11.49
C PHE A 58 -5.94 5.17 10.71
N ILE A 59 -6.41 4.33 9.78
CA ILE A 59 -7.62 4.61 8.99
C ILE A 59 -8.86 4.63 9.88
N ALA A 60 -8.93 3.78 10.90
CA ALA A 60 -10.07 3.71 11.80
C ALA A 60 -10.23 4.94 12.70
N ARG A 61 -9.15 5.67 12.99
CA ARG A 61 -9.18 6.93 13.76
C ARG A 61 -9.74 8.10 12.96
N ASP A 62 -9.66 8.05 11.65
CA ASP A 62 -10.22 9.09 10.79
C ASP A 62 -11.75 9.08 10.88
N THR A 63 -12.35 10.26 10.92
CA THR A 63 -13.81 10.45 10.97
C THR A 63 -14.48 10.32 9.61
N SER A 64 -13.71 10.27 8.52
CA SER A 64 -14.22 10.09 7.16
C SER A 64 -14.96 8.75 7.02
N PRO A 65 -15.93 8.63 6.10
CA PRO A 65 -16.60 7.38 5.82
C PRO A 65 -15.61 6.26 5.40
N TRP A 66 -16.05 5.01 5.53
CA TRP A 66 -15.29 3.86 5.05
C TRP A 66 -15.27 3.81 3.52
N ASP A 67 -14.10 4.01 2.91
CA ASP A 67 -13.95 4.14 1.45
C ASP A 67 -13.79 2.80 0.70
N TYR A 68 -13.65 1.70 1.42
CA TYR A 68 -13.34 0.38 0.83
C TYR A 68 -14.56 -0.54 0.73
N GLY A 69 -15.76 0.01 0.65
CA GLY A 69 -17.01 -0.77 0.67
C GLY A 69 -17.23 -1.67 -0.56
N ALA A 70 -16.53 -1.42 -1.65
CA ALA A 70 -16.60 -2.22 -2.88
C ALA A 70 -15.57 -3.35 -2.94
N GLN A 71 -14.58 -3.36 -2.05
CA GLN A 71 -13.50 -4.34 -2.00
C GLN A 71 -13.64 -5.25 -0.78
N ARG A 72 -13.17 -6.48 -0.92
CA ARG A 72 -12.86 -7.32 0.23
C ARG A 72 -11.66 -6.73 0.96
N VAL A 73 -11.77 -6.50 2.27
CA VAL A 73 -10.66 -5.99 3.08
C VAL A 73 -10.17 -7.06 4.04
N VAL A 74 -8.87 -7.31 4.03
CA VAL A 74 -8.21 -8.24 4.95
C VAL A 74 -7.19 -7.48 5.79
N VAL A 75 -7.36 -7.50 7.11
CA VAL A 75 -6.39 -6.94 8.07
C VAL A 75 -5.53 -8.07 8.63
N VAL A 76 -4.21 -7.96 8.40
CA VAL A 76 -3.25 -8.92 8.95
C VAL A 76 -2.98 -8.57 10.41
N THR A 77 -3.48 -9.41 11.30
CA THR A 77 -3.37 -9.22 12.76
C THR A 77 -3.67 -10.51 13.50
N SER A 78 -2.99 -10.71 14.63
CA SER A 78 -3.32 -11.78 15.62
C SER A 78 -4.25 -11.30 16.73
N ARG A 79 -4.55 -9.99 16.77
CA ARG A 79 -5.41 -9.39 17.80
C ARG A 79 -6.82 -9.14 17.24
N PRO A 80 -7.88 -9.39 17.99
CA PRO A 80 -9.23 -9.08 17.56
C PRO A 80 -9.42 -7.60 17.25
N ILE A 81 -10.35 -7.30 16.37
CA ILE A 81 -10.80 -5.95 16.07
C ILE A 81 -12.25 -5.86 16.53
N ASP A 82 -12.45 -5.16 17.63
CA ASP A 82 -13.79 -4.91 18.15
C ASP A 82 -14.39 -3.68 17.44
N ASN A 83 -15.68 -3.78 17.06
CA ASN A 83 -16.41 -2.70 16.39
C ASN A 83 -15.66 -2.13 15.16
N PRO A 84 -15.41 -2.93 14.12
CA PRO A 84 -14.66 -2.46 12.95
C PRO A 84 -15.39 -1.30 12.27
N LYS A 85 -14.61 -0.36 11.74
CA LYS A 85 -15.10 0.84 11.02
C LYS A 85 -15.90 0.49 9.76
N GLY A 86 -15.65 -0.67 9.16
CA GLY A 86 -16.34 -1.18 7.99
C GLY A 86 -16.18 -2.69 7.85
N PRO A 87 -16.78 -3.30 6.83
CA PRO A 87 -16.66 -4.74 6.58
C PRO A 87 -15.19 -5.12 6.36
N LEU A 88 -14.69 -6.07 7.14
CA LEU A 88 -13.34 -6.60 7.01
C LEU A 88 -13.24 -8.04 7.53
N GLU A 89 -12.20 -8.72 7.10
CA GLU A 89 -11.78 -10.01 7.63
C GLU A 89 -10.40 -9.85 8.31
N THR A 90 -10.07 -10.73 9.24
CA THR A 90 -8.74 -10.77 9.85
C THR A 90 -8.02 -12.06 9.46
N CYS A 91 -6.70 -11.97 9.33
CA CYS A 91 -5.84 -13.12 9.09
C CYS A 91 -4.54 -12.95 9.88
N SER A 92 -4.12 -13.98 10.60
CA SER A 92 -2.87 -13.92 11.40
C SER A 92 -1.69 -14.60 10.69
N ASP A 93 -1.95 -15.45 9.69
CA ASP A 93 -0.91 -16.17 8.95
C ASP A 93 -0.76 -15.64 7.53
N ILE A 94 0.39 -14.98 7.29
CA ILE A 94 0.69 -14.35 6.00
C ILE A 94 0.85 -15.41 4.88
N GLY A 95 1.43 -16.56 5.17
CA GLY A 95 1.63 -17.62 4.18
C GLY A 95 0.31 -18.16 3.65
N THR A 96 -0.59 -18.50 4.56
CA THR A 96 -1.95 -18.94 4.23
C THR A 96 -2.70 -17.85 3.44
N LEU A 97 -2.58 -16.59 3.86
CA LEU A 97 -3.23 -15.48 3.16
C LEU A 97 -2.72 -15.35 1.72
N ILE A 98 -1.40 -15.37 1.51
CA ILE A 98 -0.80 -15.29 0.17
C ILE A 98 -1.31 -16.43 -0.72
N ALA A 99 -1.33 -17.68 -0.21
CA ALA A 99 -1.83 -18.83 -0.95
C ALA A 99 -3.30 -18.62 -1.37
N GLN A 100 -4.15 -18.15 -0.47
CA GLN A 100 -5.55 -17.83 -0.77
C GLN A 100 -5.69 -16.71 -1.80
N LEU A 101 -4.89 -15.65 -1.70
CA LEU A 101 -4.93 -14.53 -2.64
C LEU A 101 -4.55 -14.99 -4.06
N ARG A 102 -3.55 -15.86 -4.19
CA ARG A 102 -3.08 -16.38 -5.48
C ARG A 102 -4.09 -17.28 -6.19
N THR A 103 -5.02 -17.91 -5.47
CA THR A 103 -6.08 -18.74 -6.10
C THR A 103 -7.23 -17.90 -6.67
N ARG A 104 -7.29 -16.59 -6.38
CA ARG A 104 -8.35 -15.72 -6.89
C ARG A 104 -8.13 -15.37 -8.36
N ASP A 105 -9.22 -15.10 -9.05
CA ASP A 105 -9.25 -14.70 -10.47
C ASP A 105 -10.27 -13.57 -10.75
N ASP A 106 -10.81 -12.97 -9.66
CA ASP A 106 -11.84 -11.94 -9.73
C ASP A 106 -11.30 -10.51 -9.87
N GLY A 107 -9.97 -10.34 -9.81
CA GLY A 107 -9.27 -9.07 -9.97
C GLY A 107 -8.02 -8.99 -9.12
N ASP A 108 -7.37 -7.83 -9.15
CA ASP A 108 -6.09 -7.62 -8.49
C ASP A 108 -6.25 -7.38 -6.97
N VAL A 109 -5.16 -7.60 -6.25
CA VAL A 109 -5.02 -7.36 -4.82
C VAL A 109 -4.15 -6.13 -4.60
N TRP A 110 -4.61 -5.20 -3.78
CA TRP A 110 -3.80 -4.08 -3.33
C TRP A 110 -3.19 -4.38 -1.96
N MET A 111 -1.86 -4.49 -1.93
CA MET A 111 -1.07 -4.44 -0.70
C MET A 111 -0.97 -2.97 -0.27
N LEU A 112 -1.91 -2.51 0.56
CA LEU A 112 -2.00 -1.12 0.98
C LEU A 112 -0.84 -0.73 1.93
N GLY A 113 -0.37 -1.66 2.71
CA GLY A 113 0.73 -1.42 3.67
C GLY A 113 0.36 -1.86 5.10
N GLY A 114 1.12 -1.49 6.17
CA GLY A 114 2.33 -0.66 6.18
C GLY A 114 3.60 -1.36 5.73
N GLY A 115 4.71 -0.66 5.89
CA GLY A 115 6.01 -1.10 5.39
C GLY A 115 6.45 -2.47 5.90
N GLN A 116 6.20 -2.82 7.14
CA GLN A 116 6.53 -4.14 7.70
C GLN A 116 5.79 -5.28 6.98
N LEU A 117 4.49 -5.09 6.72
CA LEU A 117 3.71 -6.08 5.99
C LEU A 117 4.15 -6.16 4.52
N GLN A 118 4.46 -5.02 3.90
CA GLN A 118 5.01 -4.96 2.55
C GLN A 118 6.31 -5.78 2.45
N MET A 119 7.23 -5.60 3.40
CA MET A 119 8.47 -6.39 3.43
C MET A 119 8.19 -7.88 3.62
N ALA A 120 7.26 -8.26 4.50
CA ALA A 120 6.89 -9.64 4.71
C ALA A 120 6.31 -10.33 3.45
N PHE A 121 5.62 -9.57 2.59
CA PHE A 121 5.16 -10.04 1.28
C PHE A 121 6.30 -10.10 0.25
N LEU A 122 7.18 -9.10 0.22
CA LEU A 122 8.35 -9.09 -0.67
C LEU A 122 9.30 -10.25 -0.40
N GLU A 123 9.59 -10.54 0.87
CA GLU A 123 10.44 -11.66 1.30
C GLU A 123 9.89 -13.03 0.87
N ARG A 124 8.59 -13.12 0.63
CA ARG A 124 7.90 -14.33 0.15
C ARG A 124 7.67 -14.33 -1.37
N GLY A 125 8.23 -13.35 -2.10
CA GLY A 125 8.01 -13.21 -3.54
C GLY A 125 6.54 -12.99 -3.89
N ALA A 126 5.78 -12.33 -3.01
CA ALA A 126 4.33 -12.24 -3.15
C ALA A 126 3.85 -10.90 -3.73
N ILE A 127 4.72 -9.92 -3.94
CA ILE A 127 4.38 -8.68 -4.65
C ILE A 127 4.83 -8.83 -6.11
N ASP A 128 3.93 -8.61 -7.04
CA ASP A 128 4.22 -8.70 -8.48
C ASP A 128 4.74 -7.36 -9.01
N GLU A 129 4.08 -6.28 -8.65
CA GLU A 129 4.42 -4.93 -9.11
C GLU A 129 4.22 -3.90 -7.99
N ILE A 130 4.98 -2.81 -8.05
CA ILE A 130 4.81 -1.68 -7.16
C ILE A 130 4.86 -0.36 -7.93
N GLU A 131 3.88 0.49 -7.69
CA GLU A 131 3.87 1.88 -8.12
C GLU A 131 4.20 2.78 -6.93
N ILE A 132 5.29 3.53 -7.03
CA ILE A 132 5.76 4.44 -6.00
C ILE A 132 5.66 5.87 -6.52
N TYR A 133 4.94 6.71 -5.80
CA TYR A 133 4.78 8.13 -6.10
C TYR A 133 5.70 8.92 -5.16
N ILE A 134 6.85 9.33 -5.67
CA ILE A 134 7.83 10.11 -4.91
C ILE A 134 7.41 11.57 -4.94
N MET A 135 7.05 12.09 -3.78
CA MET A 135 6.73 13.49 -3.58
C MET A 135 8.01 14.30 -3.33
N PRO A 136 8.07 15.56 -3.80
CA PRO A 136 9.25 16.43 -3.60
C PRO A 136 9.31 16.97 -2.16
N GLU A 137 9.32 16.06 -1.19
CA GLU A 137 9.33 16.35 0.25
C GLU A 137 10.46 15.60 0.94
N ILE A 138 11.16 16.30 1.80
CA ILE A 138 12.12 15.73 2.76
C ILE A 138 11.50 15.90 4.15
N ILE A 139 11.10 14.80 4.77
CA ILE A 139 10.43 14.84 6.08
C ILE A 139 11.37 14.52 7.25
N GLY A 140 12.63 14.18 6.95
CA GLY A 140 13.70 14.05 7.94
C GLY A 140 13.65 12.79 8.80
N GLY A 141 12.75 11.86 8.54
CA GLY A 141 12.60 10.60 9.26
C GLY A 141 11.13 10.20 9.41
N GLY A 142 10.91 8.96 9.81
CA GLY A 142 9.55 8.46 9.98
C GLY A 142 9.45 6.96 9.74
N ARG A 143 8.33 6.53 9.19
CA ARG A 143 8.08 5.14 8.78
C ARG A 143 8.69 4.91 7.40
N PRO A 144 9.74 4.08 7.26
CA PRO A 144 10.37 3.83 5.96
C PRO A 144 9.42 3.15 4.97
N LEU A 145 9.53 3.50 3.68
CA LEU A 145 8.87 2.76 2.60
C LEU A 145 9.33 1.30 2.57
N PHE A 146 10.63 1.07 2.74
CA PHE A 146 11.23 -0.26 2.83
C PHE A 146 11.99 -0.37 4.17
N PRO A 147 11.33 -0.80 5.26
CA PRO A 147 12.01 -1.08 6.52
C PRO A 147 13.16 -2.07 6.34
N PRO A 148 14.31 -1.86 6.99
CA PRO A 148 15.47 -2.73 6.85
C PRO A 148 15.21 -4.10 7.49
N THR A 149 15.17 -5.16 6.68
CA THR A 149 15.00 -6.56 7.12
C THR A 149 16.16 -7.46 6.70
N GLY A 150 17.11 -6.92 5.92
CA GLY A 150 18.16 -7.69 5.27
C GLY A 150 17.76 -8.27 3.91
N PHE A 151 16.49 -8.20 3.53
CA PHE A 151 16.03 -8.61 2.20
C PHE A 151 16.68 -7.77 1.10
N ARG A 152 17.05 -8.44 0.01
CA ARG A 152 17.64 -7.81 -1.19
C ARG A 152 16.92 -8.30 -2.43
N SER A 153 16.63 -7.37 -3.33
CA SER A 153 16.02 -7.65 -4.63
C SER A 153 16.48 -6.61 -5.65
N SER A 154 16.41 -6.97 -6.92
CA SER A 154 16.69 -6.06 -8.05
C SER A 154 15.47 -6.02 -8.96
N PRO A 155 14.42 -5.29 -8.58
CA PRO A 155 13.20 -5.22 -9.38
C PRO A 155 13.48 -4.54 -10.74
N ARG A 156 12.76 -4.99 -11.75
CA ARG A 156 12.87 -4.45 -13.12
C ARG A 156 11.98 -3.22 -13.26
N LEU A 157 12.56 -2.10 -13.69
CA LEU A 157 11.79 -0.91 -14.02
C LEU A 157 10.85 -1.20 -15.22
N ILE A 158 9.57 -0.95 -15.05
CA ILE A 158 8.57 -0.98 -16.11
C ILE A 158 8.43 0.40 -16.74
N ASP A 159 8.24 1.44 -15.91
CA ASP A 159 7.96 2.79 -16.36
C ASP A 159 8.36 3.82 -15.28
N ALA A 160 8.70 5.03 -15.74
CA ALA A 160 8.94 6.18 -14.88
C ALA A 160 8.35 7.44 -15.53
N LYS A 161 7.57 8.21 -14.76
CA LYS A 161 6.91 9.42 -15.27
C LYS A 161 7.04 10.57 -14.29
N VAL A 162 7.30 11.74 -14.85
CA VAL A 162 7.14 13.01 -14.14
C VAL A 162 5.67 13.40 -14.18
N LEU A 163 5.10 13.65 -13.02
CA LEU A 163 3.70 14.03 -12.85
C LEU A 163 3.59 15.48 -12.36
N ASP A 164 2.36 15.90 -12.08
CA ASP A 164 2.08 17.25 -11.56
C ASP A 164 2.86 17.55 -10.27
N ARG A 165 3.15 18.81 -10.02
CA ARG A 165 3.79 19.36 -8.79
C ARG A 165 5.13 18.70 -8.43
N GLY A 166 5.88 18.19 -9.41
CA GLY A 166 7.17 17.56 -9.18
C GLY A 166 7.12 16.14 -8.60
N CYS A 167 5.96 15.52 -8.57
CA CYS A 167 5.84 14.10 -8.25
C CYS A 167 6.48 13.26 -9.35
N VAL A 168 7.20 12.21 -8.97
CA VAL A 168 7.74 11.22 -9.90
C VAL A 168 7.11 9.85 -9.59
N ARG A 169 6.44 9.26 -10.57
CA ARG A 169 5.93 7.90 -10.49
C ARG A 169 7.00 6.93 -10.97
N LEU A 170 7.29 5.93 -10.18
CA LEU A 170 8.14 4.79 -10.51
C LEU A 170 7.30 3.52 -10.48
N HIS A 171 7.38 2.70 -11.54
CA HIS A 171 6.66 1.44 -11.63
C HIS A 171 7.66 0.31 -11.83
N TYR A 172 7.71 -0.63 -10.89
CA TYR A 172 8.62 -1.78 -10.89
C TYR A 172 7.88 -3.10 -10.84
N ALA A 173 8.45 -4.13 -11.50
CA ALA A 173 8.06 -5.53 -11.36
C ALA A 173 9.07 -6.29 -10.52
N PHE A 174 8.58 -7.18 -9.68
CA PHE A 174 9.34 -8.19 -8.96
C PHE A 174 9.15 -9.55 -9.66
N GLY A 175 10.21 -10.30 -9.83
CA GLY A 175 10.13 -11.58 -10.50
C GLY A 175 11.49 -12.12 -10.87
#